data_4f65828cc06a34e912842671f2064dc8
#
_entry.id   4f65828cc06a34e912842671f2064dc8
#
_cell.length_a   1.000
_cell.length_b   1.000
_cell.length_c   1.000
_cell.angle_alpha   90.00
_cell.angle_beta   90.00
_cell.angle_gamma   90.00
#
_symmetry.space_group_name_H-M   'P 1'
#
loop_
_entity.id
_entity.type
_entity.pdbx_description
1 polymer ?
#
loop_
_entity_poly.entity_id
_entity_poly.type
_entity_poly.pdbx_seq_one_letter_code
_entity_poly.pdbx_strand_id
1 'polypeptide(L)'
;MRKLRLYAIILAFLCVPTGWATTDTSYSQADVETAILLRDDAMSGTRAWNIVESLTTEVGPRLAGSEAEARARDWAVENLTRYGVENVRVEPFMIEGWRRGAETAEVVSPFPQTLAITSLGNSVATPASGVEAEVVLFESLAALQAAPDDSLKGKIAYVGHAMKRTQDGSSYGHFVRLRSAG
;
A
#
# COMPACT_ATOMS: atom_id res chain seq x y z
N MET A 1 -2.04 71.55 -47.46
CA MET A 1 -0.98 71.10 -46.49
C MET A 1 -1.67 70.66 -45.20
N ARG A 2 -1.87 69.35 -45.01
CA ARG A 2 -2.54 68.77 -43.81
C ARG A 2 -1.44 68.32 -42.85
N LYS A 3 -1.41 68.94 -41.66
CA LYS A 3 -0.48 68.59 -40.58
C LYS A 3 -1.02 67.34 -39.85
N LEU A 4 -0.27 66.21 -39.97
CA LEU A 4 -0.54 64.95 -39.27
C LEU A 4 0.01 65.09 -37.83
N ARG A 5 -0.85 65.06 -36.81
CA ARG A 5 -0.45 65.03 -35.42
C ARG A 5 -0.35 63.55 -34.97
N LEU A 6 0.88 63.13 -34.66
CA LEU A 6 1.18 61.81 -34.11
C LEU A 6 0.95 61.85 -32.58
N TYR A 7 -0.02 61.09 -32.07
CA TYR A 7 -0.19 60.88 -30.66
C TYR A 7 0.56 59.61 -30.24
N ALA A 8 1.63 59.78 -29.45
CA ALA A 8 2.35 58.66 -28.84
C ALA A 8 1.60 58.27 -27.57
N ILE A 9 1.02 57.05 -27.55
CA ILE A 9 0.43 56.46 -26.36
C ILE A 9 1.55 55.73 -25.63
N ILE A 10 1.95 56.26 -24.47
CA ILE A 10 2.90 55.61 -23.57
C ILE A 10 2.09 54.63 -22.73
N LEU A 11 2.24 53.31 -23.02
CA LEU A 11 1.68 52.25 -22.22
C LEU A 11 2.61 52.01 -21.02
N ALA A 12 2.26 52.54 -19.84
CA ALA A 12 2.97 52.25 -18.61
C ALA A 12 2.61 50.81 -18.12
N PHE A 13 3.55 49.88 -18.29
CA PHE A 13 3.47 48.53 -17.72
C PHE A 13 3.67 48.63 -16.20
N LEU A 14 2.58 48.58 -15.42
CA LEU A 14 2.65 48.38 -13.96
C LEU A 14 3.11 46.96 -13.70
N CYS A 15 4.39 46.75 -13.46
CA CYS A 15 4.93 45.55 -12.88
C CYS A 15 4.48 45.45 -11.43
N VAL A 16 3.42 44.71 -11.15
CA VAL A 16 3.04 44.35 -9.77
C VAL A 16 3.99 43.22 -9.36
N PRO A 17 4.86 43.40 -8.36
CA PRO A 17 5.64 42.32 -7.83
C PRO A 17 4.67 41.36 -7.13
N THR A 18 4.44 40.19 -7.72
CA THR A 18 3.84 39.05 -7.01
C THR A 18 4.85 38.58 -5.98
N GLY A 19 4.84 39.22 -4.82
CA GLY A 19 5.55 38.73 -3.64
C GLY A 19 4.91 37.40 -3.25
N TRP A 20 5.59 36.32 -3.49
CA TRP A 20 5.29 35.05 -2.85
C TRP A 20 5.58 35.27 -1.36
N ALA A 21 4.54 35.39 -0.54
CA ALA A 21 4.68 35.37 0.90
C ALA A 21 5.14 33.96 1.27
N THR A 22 6.45 33.78 1.38
CA THR A 22 6.99 32.65 2.14
C THR A 22 6.57 32.91 3.58
N THR A 23 5.57 32.17 4.06
CA THR A 23 5.30 32.06 5.50
C THR A 23 6.54 31.38 6.09
N ASP A 24 7.46 32.19 6.57
CA ASP A 24 8.59 31.73 7.35
C ASP A 24 8.00 31.24 8.69
N THR A 25 7.70 29.95 8.75
CA THR A 25 7.19 29.33 9.98
C THR A 25 8.39 29.17 10.92
N SER A 26 8.82 30.25 11.54
CA SER A 26 9.83 30.19 12.57
C SER A 26 9.20 29.58 13.83
N TYR A 27 9.63 28.37 14.18
CA TYR A 27 9.28 27.77 15.46
C TYR A 27 9.93 28.55 16.60
N SER A 28 9.23 28.69 17.72
CA SER A 28 9.82 29.29 18.90
C SER A 28 10.95 28.40 19.44
N GLN A 29 11.91 28.99 20.15
CA GLN A 29 12.98 28.23 20.80
C GLN A 29 12.41 27.15 21.75
N ALA A 30 11.32 27.46 22.44
CA ALA A 30 10.64 26.52 23.33
C ALA A 30 10.03 25.33 22.57
N ASP A 31 9.50 25.54 21.36
CA ASP A 31 8.97 24.45 20.52
C ASP A 31 10.10 23.52 20.06
N VAL A 32 11.25 24.09 19.69
CA VAL A 32 12.44 23.32 19.28
C VAL A 32 12.97 22.48 20.44
N GLU A 33 13.09 23.06 21.63
CA GLU A 33 13.53 22.36 22.85
C GLU A 33 12.55 21.22 23.21
N THR A 34 11.24 21.48 23.12
CA THR A 34 10.21 20.45 23.34
C THR A 34 10.32 19.32 22.33
N ALA A 35 10.52 19.64 21.05
CA ALA A 35 10.71 18.62 20.01
C ALA A 35 11.95 17.76 20.22
N ILE A 36 13.05 18.37 20.69
CA ILE A 36 14.28 17.64 21.06
C ILE A 36 14.02 16.67 22.22
N LEU A 37 13.37 17.13 23.29
CA LEU A 37 13.02 16.29 24.44
C LEU A 37 12.14 15.10 24.02
N LEU A 38 11.11 15.33 23.22
CA LEU A 38 10.23 14.28 22.72
C LEU A 38 10.98 13.27 21.85
N ARG A 39 11.88 13.73 20.98
CA ARG A 39 12.73 12.87 20.18
C ARG A 39 13.63 11.99 21.04
N ASP A 40 14.30 12.59 22.00
CA ASP A 40 15.29 11.91 22.85
C ASP A 40 14.61 10.87 23.77
N ASP A 41 13.42 11.18 24.30
CA ASP A 41 12.57 10.24 25.03
C ASP A 41 12.16 9.06 24.12
N ALA A 42 11.68 9.34 22.91
CA ALA A 42 11.28 8.33 21.96
C ALA A 42 12.44 7.42 21.53
N MET A 43 13.65 7.99 21.35
CA MET A 43 14.84 7.23 20.93
C MET A 43 15.45 6.39 22.07
N SER A 44 15.32 6.81 23.31
CA SER A 44 15.82 6.08 24.48
C SER A 44 14.81 5.09 25.07
N GLY A 45 13.52 5.28 24.74
CA GLY A 45 12.43 4.46 25.27
C GLY A 45 12.24 3.13 24.53
N THR A 46 11.56 2.20 25.19
CA THR A 46 11.19 0.88 24.62
C THR A 46 9.73 0.83 24.16
N ARG A 47 8.97 1.93 24.25
CA ARG A 47 7.52 1.95 23.99
C ARG A 47 7.15 1.45 22.60
N ALA A 48 7.88 1.90 21.56
CA ALA A 48 7.64 1.47 20.19
C ALA A 48 7.87 -0.04 20.02
N TRP A 49 8.92 -0.57 20.64
CA TRP A 49 9.20 -2.00 20.66
C TRP A 49 8.08 -2.78 21.37
N ASN A 50 7.68 -2.35 22.56
CA ASN A 50 6.63 -3.02 23.34
C ASN A 50 5.29 -3.05 22.59
N ILE A 51 4.94 -1.97 21.85
CA ILE A 51 3.76 -1.91 20.99
C ILE A 51 3.87 -2.97 19.88
N VAL A 52 4.99 -3.03 19.17
CA VAL A 52 5.18 -4.02 18.10
C VAL A 52 5.17 -5.44 18.63
N GLU A 53 5.87 -5.70 19.71
CA GLU A 53 5.93 -7.00 20.38
C GLU A 53 4.52 -7.46 20.78
N SER A 54 3.78 -6.68 21.54
CA SER A 54 2.43 -7.00 22.01
C SER A 54 1.48 -7.19 20.82
N LEU A 55 1.46 -6.27 19.85
CA LEU A 55 0.59 -6.36 18.69
C LEU A 55 0.88 -7.59 17.82
N THR A 56 2.11 -8.04 17.73
CA THR A 56 2.50 -9.21 16.93
C THR A 56 2.32 -10.53 17.66
N THR A 57 2.50 -10.56 18.98
CA THR A 57 2.42 -11.79 19.80
C THR A 57 1.01 -12.05 20.33
N GLU A 58 0.28 -11.01 20.74
CA GLU A 58 -1.04 -11.16 21.34
C GLU A 58 -2.17 -11.13 20.30
N VAL A 59 -2.01 -10.35 19.22
CA VAL A 59 -3.02 -10.21 18.16
C VAL A 59 -2.65 -11.00 16.91
N GLY A 60 -1.42 -10.86 16.43
CA GLY A 60 -0.92 -11.52 15.22
C GLY A 60 -1.47 -10.91 13.92
N PRO A 61 -1.61 -11.74 12.84
CA PRO A 61 -2.16 -11.30 11.56
C PRO A 61 -3.61 -10.81 11.71
N ARG A 62 -3.91 -9.58 11.26
CA ARG A 62 -5.16 -8.87 11.51
C ARG A 62 -5.73 -8.24 10.25
N LEU A 63 -6.13 -9.08 9.31
CA LEU A 63 -6.80 -8.60 8.10
C LEU A 63 -8.09 -7.87 8.48
N ALA A 64 -8.33 -6.73 7.82
CA ALA A 64 -9.55 -5.95 8.05
C ALA A 64 -10.82 -6.79 7.87
N GLY A 65 -11.79 -6.65 8.78
CA GLY A 65 -13.01 -7.44 8.81
C GLY A 65 -12.87 -8.85 9.39
N SER A 66 -11.70 -9.22 9.92
CA SER A 66 -11.48 -10.51 10.60
C SER A 66 -11.67 -10.40 12.11
N GLU A 67 -11.84 -11.55 12.79
CA GLU A 67 -11.86 -11.59 14.27
C GLU A 67 -10.53 -11.09 14.88
N ALA A 68 -9.41 -11.28 14.18
CA ALA A 68 -8.13 -10.77 14.64
C ALA A 68 -8.06 -9.23 14.54
N GLU A 69 -8.72 -8.62 13.56
CA GLU A 69 -8.88 -7.17 13.52
C GLU A 69 -9.73 -6.68 14.70
N ALA A 70 -10.81 -7.37 15.04
CA ALA A 70 -11.62 -7.02 16.21
C ALA A 70 -10.78 -7.05 17.50
N ARG A 71 -9.97 -8.10 17.71
CA ARG A 71 -9.02 -8.14 18.84
C ARG A 71 -8.00 -7.01 18.81
N ALA A 72 -7.50 -6.65 17.60
CA ALA A 72 -6.56 -5.54 17.44
C ALA A 72 -7.18 -4.20 17.81
N ARG A 73 -8.44 -4.00 17.50
CA ARG A 73 -9.20 -2.80 17.86
C ARG A 73 -9.36 -2.68 19.37
N ASP A 74 -9.77 -3.76 20.03
CA ASP A 74 -9.91 -3.80 21.48
C ASP A 74 -8.55 -3.55 22.17
N TRP A 75 -7.49 -4.19 21.69
CA TRP A 75 -6.11 -3.96 22.12
C TRP A 75 -5.72 -2.48 21.93
N ALA A 76 -6.07 -1.86 20.79
CA ALA A 76 -5.73 -0.46 20.51
C ALA A 76 -6.45 0.50 21.47
N VAL A 77 -7.75 0.29 21.72
CA VAL A 77 -8.53 1.08 22.68
C VAL A 77 -7.91 1.00 24.08
N GLU A 78 -7.59 -0.20 24.55
CA GLU A 78 -6.97 -0.41 25.87
C GLU A 78 -5.60 0.30 25.97
N ASN A 79 -4.72 0.10 24.99
CA ASN A 79 -3.38 0.68 25.04
C ASN A 79 -3.39 2.21 24.89
N LEU A 80 -4.21 2.77 24.00
CA LEU A 80 -4.32 4.21 23.84
C LEU A 80 -4.85 4.87 25.13
N THR A 81 -5.85 4.24 25.77
CA THR A 81 -6.37 4.71 27.07
C THR A 81 -5.31 4.66 28.15
N ARG A 82 -4.54 3.56 28.22
CA ARG A 82 -3.42 3.38 29.17
C ARG A 82 -2.32 4.42 28.96
N TYR A 83 -2.09 4.84 27.71
CA TYR A 83 -1.13 5.90 27.39
C TYR A 83 -1.65 7.32 27.66
N GLY A 84 -2.88 7.48 28.15
CA GLY A 84 -3.48 8.76 28.49
C GLY A 84 -4.00 9.53 27.26
N VAL A 85 -4.23 8.84 26.12
CA VAL A 85 -4.87 9.47 24.97
C VAL A 85 -6.34 9.73 25.29
N GLU A 86 -6.79 10.95 25.10
CA GLU A 86 -8.17 11.36 25.32
C GLU A 86 -9.06 11.06 24.12
N ASN A 87 -10.37 10.95 24.36
CA ASN A 87 -11.40 10.77 23.33
C ASN A 87 -11.20 9.53 22.43
N VAL A 88 -10.62 8.45 22.97
CA VAL A 88 -10.47 7.19 22.25
C VAL A 88 -11.87 6.61 21.98
N ARG A 89 -12.20 6.43 20.70
CA ARG A 89 -13.48 5.87 20.29
C ARG A 89 -13.34 4.98 19.07
N VAL A 90 -14.27 4.07 18.88
CA VAL A 90 -14.38 3.23 17.69
C VAL A 90 -15.43 3.82 16.77
N GLU A 91 -15.07 4.01 15.51
CA GLU A 91 -15.99 4.46 14.46
C GLU A 91 -16.19 3.32 13.46
N PRO A 92 -17.38 2.67 13.43
CA PRO A 92 -17.65 1.56 12.53
C PRO A 92 -17.88 2.07 11.11
N PHE A 93 -17.35 1.33 10.13
CA PHE A 93 -17.63 1.53 8.72
C PHE A 93 -17.68 0.18 7.99
N MET A 94 -18.32 0.16 6.82
CA MET A 94 -18.44 -1.05 6.01
C MET A 94 -17.28 -1.15 5.02
N ILE A 95 -16.74 -2.35 4.88
CA ILE A 95 -15.72 -2.69 3.88
C ILE A 95 -16.12 -3.98 3.18
N GLU A 96 -15.64 -4.18 1.96
CA GLU A 96 -15.67 -5.49 1.34
C GLU A 96 -14.63 -6.39 2.00
N GLY A 97 -15.11 -7.50 2.56
CA GLY A 97 -14.26 -8.47 3.25
C GLY A 97 -13.79 -9.58 2.31
N TRP A 98 -12.54 -9.98 2.45
CA TRP A 98 -12.01 -11.18 1.81
C TRP A 98 -11.47 -12.14 2.88
N ARG A 99 -11.81 -13.41 2.75
CA ARG A 99 -11.35 -14.45 3.68
C ARG A 99 -10.58 -15.52 2.90
N ARG A 100 -9.38 -15.84 3.37
CA ARG A 100 -8.61 -16.95 2.84
C ARG A 100 -9.28 -18.27 3.20
N GLY A 101 -9.52 -19.11 2.20
CA GLY A 101 -10.04 -20.47 2.36
C GLY A 101 -8.93 -21.53 2.34
N ALA A 102 -9.32 -22.76 2.06
CA ALA A 102 -8.38 -23.84 1.75
C ALA A 102 -7.77 -23.61 0.35
N GLU A 103 -6.48 -23.84 0.23
CA GLU A 103 -5.70 -23.57 -0.97
C GLU A 103 -4.91 -24.83 -1.32
N THR A 104 -5.15 -25.40 -2.50
CA THR A 104 -4.40 -26.53 -2.99
C THR A 104 -4.07 -26.35 -4.47
N ALA A 105 -2.91 -26.77 -4.86
CA ALA A 105 -2.53 -26.86 -6.27
C ALA A 105 -1.56 -28.02 -6.47
N GLU A 106 -1.66 -28.67 -7.63
CA GLU A 106 -0.75 -29.73 -8.02
C GLU A 106 -0.49 -29.70 -9.53
N VAL A 107 0.65 -30.14 -9.92
CA VAL A 107 0.94 -30.52 -11.32
C VAL A 107 0.44 -31.96 -11.47
N VAL A 108 -0.51 -32.20 -12.38
CA VAL A 108 -1.07 -33.52 -12.59
C VAL A 108 -0.31 -34.33 -13.66
N SER A 109 0.33 -33.63 -14.60
CA SER A 109 1.08 -34.24 -15.72
C SER A 109 2.19 -33.29 -16.18
N PRO A 110 3.32 -33.80 -16.71
CA PRO A 110 3.71 -35.20 -16.88
C PRO A 110 4.24 -35.87 -15.59
N PHE A 111 4.62 -35.06 -14.58
CA PHE A 111 5.15 -35.53 -13.30
C PHE A 111 4.34 -34.96 -12.18
N PRO A 112 3.47 -35.75 -11.53
CA PRO A 112 2.63 -35.27 -10.44
C PRO A 112 3.45 -34.68 -9.31
N GLN A 113 3.06 -33.46 -8.87
CA GLN A 113 3.76 -32.76 -7.81
C GLN A 113 2.79 -31.79 -7.09
N THR A 114 2.70 -31.89 -5.78
CA THR A 114 1.99 -30.92 -4.95
C THR A 114 2.78 -29.60 -4.89
N LEU A 115 2.08 -28.49 -5.06
CA LEU A 115 2.67 -27.15 -5.00
C LEU A 115 2.31 -26.45 -3.70
N ALA A 116 3.27 -25.75 -3.10
CA ALA A 116 3.02 -24.81 -2.02
C ALA A 116 2.53 -23.48 -2.63
N ILE A 117 1.28 -23.15 -2.38
CA ILE A 117 0.65 -21.95 -2.92
C ILE A 117 0.09 -21.06 -1.81
N THR A 118 -0.17 -19.82 -2.16
CA THR A 118 -0.88 -18.85 -1.34
C THR A 118 -1.71 -17.94 -2.25
N SER A 119 -3.02 -17.90 -2.03
CA SER A 119 -3.91 -16.98 -2.75
C SER A 119 -3.65 -15.54 -2.35
N LEU A 120 -3.74 -14.63 -3.30
CA LEU A 120 -3.66 -13.20 -3.06
C LEU A 120 -5.02 -12.66 -2.59
N GLY A 121 -5.00 -11.63 -1.75
CA GLY A 121 -6.23 -10.96 -1.32
C GLY A 121 -7.05 -10.52 -2.54
N ASN A 122 -8.36 -10.67 -2.44
CA ASN A 122 -9.37 -10.40 -3.46
C ASN A 122 -9.40 -11.39 -4.65
N SER A 123 -8.60 -12.47 -4.63
CA SER A 123 -8.75 -13.53 -5.63
C SER A 123 -10.09 -14.25 -5.47
N VAL A 124 -10.67 -14.64 -6.60
CA VAL A 124 -11.95 -15.36 -6.66
C VAL A 124 -11.72 -16.85 -6.35
N ALA A 125 -12.65 -17.46 -5.65
CA ALA A 125 -12.60 -18.90 -5.38
C ALA A 125 -12.84 -19.70 -6.67
N THR A 126 -12.11 -20.81 -6.83
CA THR A 126 -12.42 -21.80 -7.85
C THR A 126 -13.73 -22.54 -7.53
N PRO A 127 -14.40 -23.17 -8.53
CA PRO A 127 -15.49 -24.11 -8.25
C PRO A 127 -15.08 -25.20 -7.27
N ALA A 128 -16.03 -25.80 -6.58
CA ALA A 128 -15.77 -26.86 -5.60
C ALA A 128 -15.04 -28.09 -6.21
N SER A 129 -15.19 -28.31 -7.51
CA SER A 129 -14.45 -29.34 -8.29
C SER A 129 -13.00 -28.99 -8.59
N GLY A 130 -12.59 -27.76 -8.28
CA GLY A 130 -11.29 -27.23 -8.73
C GLY A 130 -11.30 -26.79 -10.20
N VAL A 131 -10.11 -26.44 -10.67
CA VAL A 131 -9.83 -26.13 -12.09
C VAL A 131 -8.60 -26.90 -12.50
N GLU A 132 -8.71 -27.69 -13.58
CA GLU A 132 -7.59 -28.37 -14.21
C GLU A 132 -7.44 -27.82 -15.63
N ALA A 133 -6.24 -27.37 -16.00
CA ALA A 133 -5.97 -26.80 -17.30
C ALA A 133 -4.48 -26.82 -17.63
N GLU A 134 -4.18 -26.66 -18.92
CA GLU A 134 -2.81 -26.44 -19.39
C GLU A 134 -2.23 -25.14 -18.81
N VAL A 135 -0.98 -25.18 -18.37
CA VAL A 135 -0.25 -24.01 -17.89
C VAL A 135 0.56 -23.39 -19.02
N VAL A 136 0.37 -22.09 -19.22
CA VAL A 136 1.17 -21.29 -20.16
C VAL A 136 2.12 -20.38 -19.37
N LEU A 137 3.42 -20.57 -19.61
CA LEU A 137 4.48 -19.78 -18.97
C LEU A 137 4.70 -18.46 -19.68
N PHE A 138 4.74 -17.37 -18.90
CA PHE A 138 5.16 -16.03 -19.34
C PHE A 138 6.36 -15.57 -18.51
N GLU A 139 7.34 -14.96 -19.17
CA GLU A 139 8.53 -14.43 -18.49
C GLU A 139 8.27 -13.10 -17.74
N SER A 140 7.18 -12.41 -18.05
CA SER A 140 6.82 -11.15 -17.43
C SER A 140 5.32 -10.84 -17.57
N LEU A 141 4.82 -9.88 -16.76
CA LEU A 141 3.47 -9.33 -16.91
C LEU A 141 3.27 -8.71 -18.29
N ALA A 142 4.28 -8.01 -18.82
CA ALA A 142 4.21 -7.41 -20.14
C ALA A 142 4.04 -8.47 -21.25
N ALA A 143 4.72 -9.61 -21.13
CA ALA A 143 4.54 -10.72 -22.06
C ALA A 143 3.13 -11.33 -21.97
N LEU A 144 2.58 -11.45 -20.76
CA LEU A 144 1.19 -11.87 -20.56
C LEU A 144 0.20 -10.89 -21.19
N GLN A 145 0.38 -9.59 -20.97
CA GLN A 145 -0.49 -8.55 -21.52
C GLN A 145 -0.41 -8.41 -23.05
N ALA A 146 0.69 -8.85 -23.65
CA ALA A 146 0.86 -8.88 -25.09
C ALA A 146 0.33 -10.18 -25.75
N ALA A 147 -0.17 -11.14 -24.95
CA ALA A 147 -0.74 -12.35 -25.49
C ALA A 147 -1.99 -12.04 -26.34
N PRO A 148 -2.20 -12.73 -27.47
CA PRO A 148 -3.39 -12.52 -28.28
C PRO A 148 -4.69 -12.76 -27.49
N ASP A 149 -5.72 -11.98 -27.75
CA ASP A 149 -7.03 -12.16 -27.18
C ASP A 149 -7.51 -13.62 -27.38
N ASP A 150 -8.20 -14.14 -26.39
CA ASP A 150 -8.70 -15.53 -26.38
C ASP A 150 -7.63 -16.65 -26.38
N SER A 151 -6.34 -16.35 -26.53
CA SER A 151 -5.27 -17.38 -26.56
C SER A 151 -5.13 -18.15 -25.24
N LEU A 152 -5.60 -17.54 -24.14
CA LEU A 152 -5.54 -18.08 -22.78
C LEU A 152 -6.88 -18.66 -22.29
N LYS A 153 -7.89 -18.69 -23.14
CA LYS A 153 -9.18 -19.22 -22.75
C LYS A 153 -9.09 -20.70 -22.36
N GLY A 154 -9.50 -21.02 -21.13
CA GLY A 154 -9.41 -22.36 -20.57
C GLY A 154 -8.00 -22.81 -20.20
N LYS A 155 -7.06 -21.88 -20.04
CA LYS A 155 -5.67 -22.14 -19.62
C LYS A 155 -5.34 -21.40 -18.33
N ILE A 156 -4.27 -21.83 -17.68
CA ILE A 156 -3.71 -21.18 -16.50
C ILE A 156 -2.48 -20.38 -16.94
N ALA A 157 -2.51 -19.06 -16.81
CA ALA A 157 -1.34 -18.23 -17.05
C ALA A 157 -0.41 -18.25 -15.84
N TYR A 158 0.85 -18.59 -16.05
CA TYR A 158 1.89 -18.59 -15.04
C TYR A 158 2.98 -17.58 -15.40
N VAL A 159 3.20 -16.56 -14.56
CA VAL A 159 4.30 -15.62 -14.75
C VAL A 159 5.47 -16.08 -13.90
N GLY A 160 6.47 -16.66 -14.58
CA GLY A 160 7.63 -17.27 -13.95
C GLY A 160 8.74 -16.25 -13.75
N HIS A 161 8.88 -15.74 -12.52
CA HIS A 161 10.01 -14.87 -12.17
C HIS A 161 10.45 -15.15 -10.73
N ALA A 162 11.76 -15.36 -10.55
CA ALA A 162 12.31 -15.55 -9.23
C ALA A 162 12.56 -14.21 -8.53
N MET A 163 11.95 -14.02 -7.38
CA MET A 163 12.18 -12.84 -6.56
C MET A 163 13.56 -12.90 -5.91
N LYS A 164 14.36 -11.86 -6.10
CA LYS A 164 15.67 -11.73 -5.44
C LYS A 164 15.49 -11.30 -3.99
N ARG A 165 16.24 -11.89 -3.08
CA ARG A 165 16.25 -11.46 -1.68
C ARG A 165 16.97 -10.12 -1.56
N THR A 166 16.22 -9.07 -1.19
CA THR A 166 16.75 -7.72 -0.92
C THR A 166 16.27 -7.26 0.46
N GLN A 167 17.04 -6.40 1.12
CA GLN A 167 16.64 -5.85 2.43
C GLN A 167 15.60 -4.75 2.32
N ASP A 168 15.59 -4.03 1.18
CA ASP A 168 14.72 -2.89 0.92
C ASP A 168 13.39 -3.27 0.24
N GLY A 169 13.18 -4.56 -0.06
CA GLY A 169 11.98 -5.02 -0.77
C GLY A 169 11.91 -4.60 -2.24
N SER A 170 12.96 -4.01 -2.83
CA SER A 170 12.97 -3.50 -4.22
C SER A 170 12.60 -4.58 -5.23
N SER A 171 13.04 -5.82 -5.01
CA SER A 171 12.68 -6.94 -5.88
C SER A 171 11.17 -7.25 -5.87
N TYR A 172 10.48 -7.01 -4.76
CA TYR A 172 9.03 -7.21 -4.66
C TYR A 172 8.23 -6.19 -5.49
N GLY A 173 8.76 -4.99 -5.68
CA GLY A 173 8.10 -3.92 -6.45
C GLY A 173 7.71 -4.33 -7.88
N HIS A 174 8.46 -5.24 -8.49
CA HIS A 174 8.15 -5.78 -9.81
C HIS A 174 6.90 -6.69 -9.81
N PHE A 175 6.61 -7.33 -8.68
CA PHE A 175 5.50 -8.30 -8.56
C PHE A 175 4.21 -7.69 -8.05
N VAL A 176 4.29 -6.53 -7.40
CA VAL A 176 3.10 -5.91 -6.80
C VAL A 176 2.03 -5.60 -7.85
N ARG A 177 2.43 -5.33 -9.09
CA ARG A 177 1.52 -5.09 -10.20
C ARG A 177 0.73 -6.33 -10.63
N LEU A 178 1.28 -7.54 -10.46
CA LEU A 178 0.57 -8.78 -10.76
C LEU A 178 -0.65 -8.98 -9.87
N ARG A 179 -0.66 -8.40 -8.67
CA ARG A 179 -1.80 -8.50 -7.75
C ARG A 179 -3.03 -7.70 -8.19
N SER A 180 -2.83 -6.67 -8.99
CA SER A 180 -3.89 -5.73 -9.38
C SER A 180 -4.22 -5.76 -10.87
N ALA A 181 -3.39 -6.42 -11.68
CA ALA A 181 -3.52 -6.45 -13.14
C ALA A 181 -3.57 -7.87 -13.72
N GLY A 182 -3.53 -8.89 -12.85
CA GLY A 182 -3.69 -10.31 -13.20
C GLY A 182 -5.13 -10.76 -13.17
#